data_8ba4839998f508aabdb4e01ab7f23a1f
#
_entry.id   8ba4839998f508aabdb4e01ab7f23a1f
#
_cell.length_a   1.000
_cell.length_b   1.000
_cell.length_c   1.000
_cell.angle_alpha   90.00
_cell.angle_beta   90.00
_cell.angle_gamma   90.00
#
_symmetry.space_group_name_H-M   'P 1'
#
loop_
_entity.id
_entity.type
_entity.pdbx_description
1 polymer ?
#
loop_
_entity_poly.entity_id
_entity_poly.type
_entity_poly.pdbx_seq_one_letter_code
_entity_poly.pdbx_strand_id
1 'polypeptide(L)'
;MEIFEYTVSSETEGMRLDRYLRKICKNEPLSKIFQALRKGDIKINGKKSKENYRLCSNDIIIVKNLNVEKIEKEVGKTKKTFLFDKNKYKKIIIFENDDFFIINKPGNIPMHKGTGHKFGLSEIFKEIYGNNNINFANRLDYETSGLVIGCKTMKFLRYISEKIRNNEVQKKYMAIIEGVPEKEEFTIESFLKVTENGVIQTENKNDREAKKSITKFKKIESISLGIKETNSLKDDALKNEKPKSTGAENIGLKNTNLENVNKNLNIGNISDEKSNIFSNLKKDKNFLSDVDINLRKNGISLLDIELITGRKHQIRVQLSNIGHSIIGDRKYGKSRKESKLYLCCYSLSFDKYNFKLENKNDYFK
;
A
#
# COMPACT_ATOMS: atom_id res chain seq x y z
N MET A 1 42.63 -25.87 -4.96
CA MET A 1 42.09 -24.66 -4.30
C MET A 1 41.46 -23.82 -5.41
N GLU A 2 40.14 -23.78 -5.47
CA GLU A 2 39.46 -23.02 -6.53
C GLU A 2 39.44 -21.54 -6.17
N ILE A 3 39.83 -20.71 -7.15
CA ILE A 3 39.84 -19.25 -7.06
C ILE A 3 38.92 -18.75 -8.17
N PHE A 4 37.94 -17.97 -7.79
CA PHE A 4 37.01 -17.33 -8.72
C PHE A 4 37.24 -15.83 -8.74
N GLU A 5 37.21 -15.24 -9.93
CA GLU A 5 37.36 -13.82 -10.14
C GLU A 5 36.13 -13.26 -10.86
N TYR A 6 35.61 -12.15 -10.37
CA TYR A 6 34.43 -11.46 -10.91
C TYR A 6 34.75 -9.98 -11.09
N THR A 7 34.43 -9.45 -12.25
CA THR A 7 34.45 -7.99 -12.48
C THR A 7 33.03 -7.45 -12.26
N VAL A 8 32.94 -6.42 -11.45
CA VAL A 8 31.65 -5.74 -11.16
C VAL A 8 31.20 -4.97 -12.41
N SER A 9 30.04 -5.33 -12.93
CA SER A 9 29.42 -4.60 -14.04
C SER A 9 28.64 -3.38 -13.54
N SER A 10 28.29 -2.47 -14.47
CA SER A 10 27.40 -1.34 -14.19
C SER A 10 26.06 -1.76 -13.58
N GLU A 11 25.57 -2.96 -13.88
CA GLU A 11 24.33 -3.51 -13.31
C GLU A 11 24.43 -3.84 -11.83
N THR A 12 25.61 -4.17 -11.33
CA THR A 12 25.86 -4.54 -9.93
C THR A 12 26.53 -3.43 -9.14
N GLU A 13 26.88 -2.33 -9.79
CA GLU A 13 27.43 -1.14 -9.15
C GLU A 13 26.57 -0.64 -8.00
N GLY A 14 27.21 -0.32 -6.86
CA GLY A 14 26.58 0.17 -5.65
C GLY A 14 25.80 -0.87 -4.85
N MET A 15 25.75 -2.13 -5.30
CA MET A 15 25.26 -3.25 -4.50
C MET A 15 26.19 -3.47 -3.30
N ARG A 16 25.64 -3.84 -2.15
CA ARG A 16 26.49 -4.26 -1.02
C ARG A 16 27.16 -5.58 -1.33
N LEU A 17 28.42 -5.71 -0.91
CA LEU A 17 29.22 -6.91 -1.13
C LEU A 17 28.55 -8.18 -0.58
N ASP A 18 27.99 -8.13 0.63
CA ASP A 18 27.28 -9.29 1.22
C ASP A 18 26.09 -9.75 0.35
N ARG A 19 25.36 -8.80 -0.23
CA ARG A 19 24.25 -9.11 -1.14
C ARG A 19 24.71 -9.70 -2.47
N TYR A 20 25.82 -9.19 -2.99
CA TYR A 20 26.43 -9.73 -4.21
C TYR A 20 26.92 -11.16 -3.99
N LEU A 21 27.66 -11.39 -2.89
CA LEU A 21 28.16 -12.72 -2.54
C LEU A 21 27.06 -13.76 -2.37
N ARG A 22 25.93 -13.37 -1.77
CA ARG A 22 24.73 -14.25 -1.68
C ARG A 22 24.18 -14.66 -3.04
N LYS A 23 24.36 -13.86 -4.08
CA LYS A 23 23.91 -14.21 -5.44
C LYS A 23 24.82 -15.22 -6.10
N ILE A 24 26.12 -15.13 -5.87
CA ILE A 24 27.11 -16.02 -6.48
C ILE A 24 27.38 -17.29 -5.64
N CYS A 25 27.22 -17.22 -4.32
CA CYS A 25 27.44 -18.32 -3.39
C CYS A 25 26.09 -18.85 -2.83
N LYS A 26 25.13 -19.15 -3.70
CA LYS A 26 23.75 -19.50 -3.30
C LYS A 26 23.65 -20.69 -2.34
N ASN A 27 24.56 -21.65 -2.49
CA ASN A 27 24.58 -22.90 -1.71
C ASN A 27 25.39 -22.77 -0.42
N GLU A 28 25.98 -21.60 -0.14
CA GLU A 28 26.76 -21.38 1.07
C GLU A 28 25.97 -20.66 2.15
N PRO A 29 26.03 -21.12 3.42
CA PRO A 29 25.40 -20.42 4.51
C PRO A 29 26.06 -19.05 4.74
N LEU A 30 25.25 -18.07 5.14
CA LEU A 30 25.70 -16.68 5.31
C LEU A 30 26.85 -16.54 6.30
N SER A 31 26.85 -17.37 7.36
CA SER A 31 27.91 -17.45 8.36
C SER A 31 29.26 -17.79 7.72
N LYS A 32 29.29 -18.70 6.75
CA LYS A 32 30.50 -19.09 6.02
C LYS A 32 31.00 -17.99 5.11
N ILE A 33 30.10 -17.26 4.43
CA ILE A 33 30.45 -16.09 3.61
C ILE A 33 31.10 -15.01 4.49
N PHE A 34 30.52 -14.70 5.67
CA PHE A 34 31.11 -13.72 6.58
C PHE A 34 32.44 -14.19 7.20
N GLN A 35 32.58 -15.48 7.44
CA GLN A 35 33.86 -16.05 7.89
C GLN A 35 34.93 -15.89 6.80
N ALA A 36 34.63 -16.15 5.54
CA ALA A 36 35.54 -15.98 4.40
C ALA A 36 35.97 -14.50 4.20
N LEU A 37 35.03 -13.56 4.38
CA LEU A 37 35.36 -12.13 4.38
C LEU A 37 36.35 -11.77 5.49
N ARG A 38 36.14 -12.22 6.73
CA ARG A 38 37.04 -11.97 7.87
C ARG A 38 38.42 -12.59 7.67
N LYS A 39 38.47 -13.83 7.17
CA LYS A 39 39.74 -14.53 6.88
C LYS A 39 40.50 -13.86 5.72
N GLY A 40 39.82 -13.16 4.82
CA GLY A 40 40.41 -12.56 3.63
C GLY A 40 40.47 -13.53 2.45
N ASP A 41 39.63 -14.57 2.49
CA ASP A 41 39.37 -15.46 1.36
C ASP A 41 38.56 -14.73 0.27
N ILE A 42 37.93 -13.63 0.63
CA ILE A 42 37.25 -12.71 -0.29
C ILE A 42 38.00 -11.37 -0.25
N LYS A 43 38.39 -10.89 -1.43
CA LYS A 43 39.08 -9.61 -1.58
C LYS A 43 38.45 -8.80 -2.71
N ILE A 44 38.48 -7.46 -2.55
CA ILE A 44 38.13 -6.49 -3.58
C ILE A 44 39.37 -5.74 -3.98
N ASN A 45 39.70 -5.75 -5.28
CA ASN A 45 40.90 -5.11 -5.81
C ASN A 45 42.19 -5.53 -5.02
N GLY A 46 42.25 -6.82 -4.65
CA GLY A 46 43.36 -7.37 -3.88
C GLY A 46 43.35 -7.09 -2.37
N LYS A 47 42.42 -6.28 -1.85
CA LYS A 47 42.35 -5.86 -0.43
C LYS A 47 41.18 -6.50 0.30
N LYS A 48 41.31 -6.71 1.63
CA LYS A 48 40.18 -7.11 2.48
C LYS A 48 39.12 -5.99 2.50
N SER A 49 37.86 -6.39 2.51
CA SER A 49 36.75 -5.46 2.54
C SER A 49 35.69 -5.88 3.58
N LYS A 50 34.88 -4.92 4.05
CA LYS A 50 33.77 -5.18 4.96
C LYS A 50 32.54 -5.66 4.16
N GLU A 51 31.65 -6.39 4.83
CA GLU A 51 30.41 -6.94 4.23
C GLU A 51 29.50 -5.87 3.65
N ASN A 52 29.52 -4.66 4.21
CA ASN A 52 28.71 -3.53 3.78
C ASN A 52 29.35 -2.67 2.68
N TYR A 53 30.55 -3.06 2.19
CA TYR A 53 31.21 -2.37 1.07
C TYR A 53 30.25 -2.27 -0.13
N ARG A 54 30.22 -1.11 -0.75
CA ARG A 54 29.42 -0.89 -1.96
C ARG A 54 30.31 -1.01 -3.17
N LEU A 55 29.98 -1.99 -4.00
CA LEU A 55 30.71 -2.31 -5.21
C LEU A 55 30.74 -1.12 -6.18
N CYS A 56 31.90 -0.79 -6.70
CA CYS A 56 32.09 0.17 -7.78
C CYS A 56 32.20 -0.56 -9.12
N SER A 57 31.84 0.10 -10.21
CA SER A 57 32.03 -0.46 -11.55
C SER A 57 33.54 -0.77 -11.76
N ASN A 58 33.83 -1.92 -12.37
CA ASN A 58 35.17 -2.47 -12.57
C ASN A 58 35.88 -2.95 -11.29
N ASP A 59 35.25 -2.98 -10.12
CA ASP A 59 35.83 -3.68 -8.98
C ASP A 59 36.11 -5.14 -9.33
N ILE A 60 37.27 -5.66 -8.95
CA ILE A 60 37.62 -7.07 -9.11
C ILE A 60 37.41 -7.78 -7.77
N ILE A 61 36.48 -8.75 -7.76
CA ILE A 61 36.16 -9.57 -6.59
C ILE A 61 36.81 -10.91 -6.73
N ILE A 62 37.74 -11.24 -5.83
CA ILE A 62 38.39 -12.57 -5.77
C ILE A 62 37.72 -13.34 -4.63
N VAL A 63 37.26 -14.55 -4.93
CA VAL A 63 36.61 -15.47 -3.97
C VAL A 63 37.39 -16.79 -3.93
N LYS A 64 37.78 -17.21 -2.72
CA LYS A 64 38.49 -18.47 -2.47
C LYS A 64 37.72 -19.31 -1.46
N ASN A 65 37.88 -20.63 -1.54
CA ASN A 65 37.37 -21.59 -0.55
C ASN A 65 35.85 -21.57 -0.32
N LEU A 66 35.09 -21.09 -1.31
CA LEU A 66 33.62 -21.12 -1.30
C LEU A 66 33.12 -21.78 -2.59
N ASN A 67 32.01 -22.51 -2.48
CA ASN A 67 31.31 -23.02 -3.65
C ASN A 67 30.60 -21.86 -4.35
N VAL A 68 31.08 -21.52 -5.52
CA VAL A 68 30.53 -20.45 -6.34
C VAL A 68 29.86 -21.06 -7.56
N GLU A 69 28.58 -20.76 -7.76
CA GLU A 69 27.94 -21.06 -9.03
C GLU A 69 28.60 -20.20 -10.11
N LYS A 70 29.16 -20.84 -11.15
CA LYS A 70 29.56 -20.11 -12.35
C LYS A 70 28.35 -19.31 -12.82
N ILE A 71 28.44 -18.00 -12.81
CA ILE A 71 27.47 -17.16 -13.51
C ILE A 71 27.80 -17.36 -15.01
N GLU A 72 27.38 -18.49 -15.55
CA GLU A 72 27.22 -18.56 -16.98
C GLU A 72 26.24 -17.44 -17.32
N LYS A 73 26.67 -16.53 -18.20
CA LYS A 73 25.73 -15.61 -18.85
C LYS A 73 24.54 -16.47 -19.21
N GLU A 74 23.36 -16.18 -18.66
CA GLU A 74 22.12 -16.91 -18.96
C GLU A 74 21.73 -16.69 -20.43
N VAL A 75 22.55 -17.28 -21.32
CA VAL A 75 22.22 -17.47 -22.72
C VAL A 75 21.52 -18.84 -22.75
N GLY A 76 20.19 -18.84 -22.71
CA GLY A 76 19.42 -20.02 -23.05
C GLY A 76 18.57 -20.70 -21.98
N LYS A 77 18.35 -20.14 -20.80
CA LYS A 77 17.18 -20.59 -20.01
C LYS A 77 15.93 -20.04 -20.67
N THR A 78 15.11 -20.96 -21.20
CA THR A 78 13.74 -20.67 -21.62
C THR A 78 13.10 -19.76 -20.56
N LYS A 79 12.97 -18.47 -20.91
CA LYS A 79 12.24 -17.51 -20.07
C LYS A 79 10.88 -18.16 -19.86
N LYS A 80 10.57 -18.54 -18.61
CA LYS A 80 9.20 -18.85 -18.24
C LYS A 80 8.41 -17.59 -18.55
N THR A 81 7.81 -17.57 -19.73
CA THR A 81 6.99 -16.46 -20.21
C THR A 81 5.80 -16.44 -19.27
N PHE A 82 5.80 -15.50 -18.36
CA PHE A 82 4.64 -15.31 -17.52
C PHE A 82 3.51 -14.76 -18.40
N LEU A 83 2.42 -15.52 -18.49
CA LEU A 83 1.23 -15.11 -19.24
C LEU A 83 0.51 -14.01 -18.44
N PHE A 84 0.96 -12.78 -18.57
CA PHE A 84 0.22 -11.60 -18.17
C PHE A 84 0.19 -10.59 -19.32
N ASP A 85 -0.89 -9.84 -19.39
CA ASP A 85 -1.05 -8.80 -20.42
C ASP A 85 -0.14 -7.61 -20.10
N LYS A 86 1.02 -7.54 -20.78
CA LYS A 86 1.99 -6.43 -20.65
C LYS A 86 1.34 -5.08 -20.95
N ASN A 87 0.40 -5.02 -21.90
CA ASN A 87 -0.24 -3.78 -22.29
C ASN A 87 -1.16 -3.24 -21.18
N LYS A 88 -1.83 -4.13 -20.44
CA LYS A 88 -2.61 -3.75 -19.27
C LYS A 88 -1.76 -3.00 -18.24
N TYR A 89 -0.54 -3.50 -17.96
CA TYR A 89 0.35 -2.88 -16.97
C TYR A 89 1.09 -1.65 -17.49
N LYS A 90 1.35 -1.55 -18.81
CA LYS A 90 1.87 -0.32 -19.41
C LYS A 90 0.89 0.84 -19.28
N LYS A 91 -0.42 0.59 -19.37
CA LYS A 91 -1.48 1.60 -19.23
C LYS A 91 -1.55 2.27 -17.85
N ILE A 92 -0.99 1.65 -16.82
CA ILE A 92 -0.96 2.28 -15.48
C ILE A 92 0.24 3.21 -15.28
N ILE A 93 1.19 3.30 -16.22
CA ILE A 93 2.28 4.27 -16.20
C ILE A 93 1.69 5.64 -16.53
N ILE A 94 1.88 6.61 -15.64
CA ILE A 94 1.39 7.99 -15.81
C ILE A 94 2.51 8.98 -16.13
N PHE A 95 3.76 8.58 -15.85
CA PHE A 95 4.95 9.37 -16.16
C PHE A 95 6.15 8.44 -16.33
N GLU A 96 7.06 8.80 -17.20
CA GLU A 96 8.30 8.06 -17.45
C GLU A 96 9.40 8.96 -18.00
N ASN A 97 10.64 8.73 -17.53
CA ASN A 97 11.88 9.27 -18.09
C ASN A 97 12.99 8.20 -18.03
N ASP A 98 14.25 8.59 -18.26
CA ASP A 98 15.38 7.65 -18.29
C ASP A 98 15.69 7.03 -16.91
N ASP A 99 15.45 7.74 -15.82
CA ASP A 99 15.81 7.32 -14.47
C ASP A 99 14.69 6.60 -13.73
N PHE A 100 13.43 7.02 -13.94
CA PHE A 100 12.28 6.53 -13.19
C PHE A 100 10.96 6.61 -13.95
N PHE A 101 9.96 5.99 -13.38
CA PHE A 101 8.57 6.07 -13.84
C PHE A 101 7.61 6.13 -12.65
N ILE A 102 6.42 6.66 -12.87
CA ILE A 102 5.35 6.69 -11.88
C ILE A 102 4.18 5.85 -12.41
N ILE A 103 3.65 5.00 -11.56
CA ILE A 103 2.45 4.22 -11.89
C ILE A 103 1.29 4.59 -10.97
N ASN A 104 0.07 4.45 -11.50
CA ASN A 104 -1.14 4.37 -10.69
C ASN A 104 -1.46 2.89 -10.44
N LYS A 105 -1.00 2.37 -9.29
CA LYS A 105 -1.21 0.97 -8.90
C LYS A 105 -2.69 0.71 -8.63
N PRO A 106 -3.32 -0.26 -9.29
CA PRO A 106 -4.65 -0.72 -8.88
C PRO A 106 -4.62 -1.41 -7.52
N GLY A 107 -5.74 -1.40 -6.82
CA GLY A 107 -5.95 -2.26 -5.65
C GLY A 107 -5.80 -3.75 -5.98
N ASN A 108 -5.62 -4.58 -4.97
CA ASN A 108 -5.53 -6.04 -5.06
C ASN A 108 -4.38 -6.58 -5.94
N ILE A 109 -3.29 -5.82 -6.05
CA ILE A 109 -2.05 -6.25 -6.71
C ILE A 109 -0.88 -6.09 -5.74
N PRO A 110 -0.09 -7.16 -5.47
CA PRO A 110 1.07 -7.08 -4.58
C PRO A 110 2.23 -6.33 -5.26
N MET A 111 3.04 -5.63 -4.44
CA MET A 111 4.26 -4.97 -4.93
C MET A 111 5.34 -5.98 -5.33
N HIS A 112 5.45 -7.08 -4.59
CA HIS A 112 6.44 -8.14 -4.80
C HIS A 112 5.78 -9.51 -4.72
N LYS A 113 6.41 -10.50 -5.34
CA LYS A 113 6.09 -11.91 -5.14
C LYS A 113 6.10 -12.22 -3.65
N GLY A 114 5.11 -12.95 -3.16
CA GLY A 114 4.97 -13.32 -1.75
C GLY A 114 4.04 -14.50 -1.56
N THR A 115 3.73 -14.82 -0.30
CA THR A 115 2.83 -15.93 0.05
C THR A 115 1.47 -15.76 -0.64
N GLY A 116 1.07 -16.73 -1.46
CA GLY A 116 -0.20 -16.73 -2.19
C GLY A 116 -0.20 -15.99 -3.53
N HIS A 117 0.89 -15.28 -3.89
CA HIS A 117 0.97 -14.56 -5.17
C HIS A 117 2.18 -14.97 -5.97
N LYS A 118 1.96 -15.50 -7.20
CA LYS A 118 3.03 -15.95 -8.09
C LYS A 118 3.91 -14.80 -8.58
N PHE A 119 3.35 -13.57 -8.72
CA PHE A 119 4.06 -12.34 -9.13
C PHE A 119 3.54 -11.13 -8.38
N GLY A 120 4.36 -10.08 -8.34
CA GLY A 120 3.98 -8.73 -7.97
C GLY A 120 4.39 -7.74 -9.06
N LEU A 121 4.12 -6.47 -8.85
CA LEU A 121 4.47 -5.42 -9.81
C LEU A 121 5.98 -5.39 -10.10
N SER A 122 6.83 -5.70 -9.13
CA SER A 122 8.27 -5.74 -9.32
C SER A 122 8.68 -6.72 -10.43
N GLU A 123 8.14 -7.93 -10.40
CA GLU A 123 8.44 -8.97 -11.39
C GLU A 123 7.83 -8.61 -12.75
N ILE A 124 6.60 -8.08 -12.76
CA ILE A 124 5.91 -7.65 -13.98
C ILE A 124 6.69 -6.55 -14.69
N PHE A 125 7.11 -5.51 -13.98
CA PHE A 125 7.82 -4.38 -14.59
C PHE A 125 9.25 -4.73 -15.01
N LYS A 126 9.94 -5.64 -14.30
CA LYS A 126 11.20 -6.21 -14.79
C LYS A 126 11.05 -6.90 -16.15
N GLU A 127 9.97 -7.63 -16.34
CA GLU A 127 9.66 -8.31 -17.61
C GLU A 127 9.25 -7.30 -18.70
N ILE A 128 8.49 -6.24 -18.36
CA ILE A 128 8.08 -5.20 -19.31
C ILE A 128 9.28 -4.46 -19.87
N TYR A 129 10.23 -4.09 -18.99
CA TYR A 129 11.43 -3.34 -19.38
C TYR A 129 12.59 -4.25 -19.82
N GLY A 130 12.49 -5.57 -19.65
CA GLY A 130 13.62 -6.47 -19.90
C GLY A 130 14.84 -6.19 -18.99
N ASN A 131 14.64 -5.53 -17.84
CA ASN A 131 15.68 -5.03 -16.96
C ASN A 131 15.46 -5.51 -15.52
N ASN A 132 16.40 -6.32 -15.01
CA ASN A 132 16.37 -6.85 -13.65
C ASN A 132 16.62 -5.79 -12.57
N ASN A 133 17.14 -4.61 -12.93
CA ASN A 133 17.38 -3.51 -12.01
C ASN A 133 16.13 -2.67 -11.69
N ILE A 134 15.02 -2.93 -12.36
CA ILE A 134 13.75 -2.28 -12.03
C ILE A 134 13.38 -2.58 -10.57
N ASN A 135 13.18 -1.51 -9.81
CA ASN A 135 12.79 -1.57 -8.41
C ASN A 135 11.72 -0.51 -8.13
N PHE A 136 11.04 -0.64 -7.00
CA PHE A 136 10.11 0.38 -6.52
C PHE A 136 10.67 1.03 -5.25
N ALA A 137 10.67 2.36 -5.19
CA ALA A 137 11.22 3.11 -4.07
C ALA A 137 10.29 3.14 -2.85
N ASN A 138 8.99 3.20 -3.09
CA ASN A 138 7.95 3.10 -2.07
C ASN A 138 7.06 1.89 -2.33
N ARG A 139 6.26 1.56 -1.34
CA ARG A 139 5.29 0.47 -1.45
C ARG A 139 3.93 0.90 -0.97
N LEU A 140 2.90 0.36 -1.59
CA LEU A 140 1.53 0.39 -1.11
C LEU A 140 1.14 -1.03 -0.66
N ASP A 141 0.19 -1.12 0.24
CA ASP A 141 -0.37 -2.40 0.65
C ASP A 141 -1.11 -3.06 -0.51
N TYR A 142 -1.36 -4.36 -0.40
CA TYR A 142 -2.02 -5.16 -1.43
C TYR A 142 -3.31 -4.50 -1.95
N GLU A 143 -4.18 -4.11 -1.02
CA GLU A 143 -5.51 -3.55 -1.31
C GLU A 143 -5.48 -2.05 -1.65
N THR A 144 -4.43 -1.32 -1.20
CA THR A 144 -4.30 0.12 -1.43
C THR A 144 -3.98 0.43 -2.88
N SER A 145 -4.69 1.38 -3.47
CA SER A 145 -4.44 1.91 -4.83
C SER A 145 -3.58 3.17 -4.81
N GLY A 146 -3.14 3.63 -5.99
CA GLY A 146 -2.53 4.94 -6.19
C GLY A 146 -1.05 4.94 -6.56
N LEU A 147 -0.39 6.05 -6.37
CA LEU A 147 0.89 6.39 -6.94
C LEU A 147 2.07 5.64 -6.31
N VAL A 148 2.93 5.08 -7.17
CA VAL A 148 4.15 4.39 -6.78
C VAL A 148 5.30 4.81 -7.68
N ILE A 149 6.49 5.01 -7.09
CA ILE A 149 7.72 5.38 -7.78
C ILE A 149 8.47 4.11 -8.20
N GLY A 150 8.56 3.87 -9.51
CA GLY A 150 9.40 2.86 -10.10
C GLY A 150 10.76 3.44 -10.50
N CYS A 151 11.85 2.73 -10.24
CA CYS A 151 13.21 3.15 -10.52
C CYS A 151 13.80 2.30 -11.64
N LYS A 152 14.30 2.90 -12.69
CA LYS A 152 14.99 2.23 -13.81
C LYS A 152 16.46 2.02 -13.51
N THR A 153 17.07 2.94 -12.75
CA THR A 153 18.48 2.92 -12.40
C THR A 153 18.72 2.73 -10.90
N MET A 154 19.81 2.06 -10.55
CA MET A 154 20.20 1.90 -9.14
C MET A 154 20.67 3.22 -8.51
N LYS A 155 21.16 4.15 -9.33
CA LYS A 155 21.51 5.51 -8.91
C LYS A 155 20.29 6.24 -8.41
N PHE A 156 19.22 6.28 -9.20
CA PHE A 156 17.98 6.92 -8.81
C PHE A 156 17.31 6.21 -7.61
N LEU A 157 17.33 4.87 -7.56
CA LEU A 157 16.79 4.13 -6.41
C LEU A 157 17.47 4.54 -5.09
N ARG A 158 18.78 4.70 -5.08
CA ARG A 158 19.51 5.17 -3.88
C ARG A 158 19.11 6.57 -3.50
N TYR A 159 19.14 7.48 -4.46
CA TYR A 159 18.78 8.87 -4.31
C TYR A 159 17.35 9.03 -3.69
N ILE A 160 16.35 8.46 -4.34
CA ILE A 160 14.97 8.61 -3.86
C ILE A 160 14.71 7.87 -2.54
N SER A 161 15.40 6.74 -2.28
CA SER A 161 15.30 6.03 -1.01
C SER A 161 15.88 6.84 0.16
N GLU A 162 16.89 7.64 -0.08
CA GLU A 162 17.44 8.58 0.90
C GLU A 162 16.44 9.69 1.20
N LYS A 163 15.87 10.31 0.17
CA LYS A 163 14.80 11.31 0.33
C LYS A 163 13.59 10.79 1.10
N ILE A 164 13.16 9.55 0.82
CA ILE A 164 12.07 8.92 1.58
C ILE A 164 12.44 8.75 3.06
N ARG A 165 13.67 8.35 3.38
CA ARG A 165 14.13 8.23 4.78
C ARG A 165 14.17 9.55 5.52
N ASN A 166 14.53 10.61 4.81
CA ASN A 166 14.61 11.97 5.34
C ASN A 166 13.24 12.69 5.37
N ASN A 167 12.15 11.99 4.97
CA ASN A 167 10.80 12.54 4.83
C ASN A 167 10.70 13.72 3.82
N GLU A 168 11.59 13.73 2.82
CA GLU A 168 11.60 14.73 1.75
C GLU A 168 10.68 14.35 0.57
N VAL A 169 10.05 13.19 0.61
CA VAL A 169 9.00 12.77 -0.33
C VAL A 169 7.65 12.91 0.35
N GLN A 170 6.87 13.90 -0.09
CA GLN A 170 5.51 14.08 0.39
C GLN A 170 4.58 13.04 -0.23
N LYS A 171 3.69 12.48 0.56
CA LYS A 171 2.69 11.49 0.14
C LYS A 171 1.34 11.90 0.70
N LYS A 172 0.37 12.12 -0.19
CA LYS A 172 -1.00 12.38 0.22
C LYS A 172 -1.92 11.26 -0.21
N TYR A 173 -2.83 10.95 0.67
CA TYR A 173 -3.81 9.89 0.47
C TYR A 173 -5.23 10.45 0.57
N MET A 174 -6.12 9.78 -0.15
CA MET A 174 -7.55 9.97 0.00
C MET A 174 -8.13 8.70 0.61
N ALA A 175 -8.99 8.85 1.62
CA ALA A 175 -9.68 7.72 2.23
C ALA A 175 -11.15 8.06 2.49
N ILE A 176 -12.01 7.04 2.37
CA ILE A 176 -13.39 7.10 2.84
C ILE A 176 -13.48 6.30 4.13
N ILE A 177 -13.98 6.91 5.18
CA ILE A 177 -14.04 6.33 6.53
C ILE A 177 -15.46 6.21 7.04
N GLU A 178 -15.66 5.31 7.99
CA GLU A 178 -16.89 5.20 8.79
C GLU A 178 -17.00 6.36 9.76
N GLY A 179 -18.18 6.95 9.86
CA GLY A 179 -18.49 8.03 10.79
C GLY A 179 -18.01 9.41 10.34
N VAL A 180 -18.26 10.39 11.20
CA VAL A 180 -17.91 11.79 10.99
C VAL A 180 -17.01 12.26 12.14
N PRO A 181 -15.70 12.47 11.89
CA PRO A 181 -14.82 13.04 12.90
C PRO A 181 -15.30 14.41 13.37
N GLU A 182 -15.21 14.65 14.68
CA GLU A 182 -15.63 15.94 15.27
C GLU A 182 -14.79 17.11 14.73
N LYS A 183 -13.47 16.90 14.59
CA LYS A 183 -12.54 17.93 14.14
C LYS A 183 -12.38 17.90 12.63
N GLU A 184 -12.32 19.09 12.01
CA GLU A 184 -12.03 19.23 10.57
C GLU A 184 -10.59 18.80 10.25
N GLU A 185 -9.64 19.16 11.11
CA GLU A 185 -8.23 18.80 10.96
C GLU A 185 -7.71 18.21 12.29
N PHE A 186 -6.98 17.08 12.20
CA PHE A 186 -6.37 16.43 13.34
C PHE A 186 -5.10 15.69 12.98
N THR A 187 -4.25 15.45 13.96
CA THR A 187 -3.02 14.68 13.81
C THR A 187 -3.05 13.49 14.75
N ILE A 188 -2.70 12.31 14.24
CA ILE A 188 -2.50 11.13 15.07
C ILE A 188 -1.01 10.84 15.14
N GLU A 189 -0.50 10.86 16.37
CA GLU A 189 0.84 10.40 16.71
C GLU A 189 0.73 9.15 17.58
N SER A 190 1.34 8.05 17.14
CA SER A 190 1.23 6.76 17.79
C SER A 190 2.48 5.92 17.59
N PHE A 191 2.62 4.83 18.37
CA PHE A 191 3.66 3.83 18.17
C PHE A 191 3.03 2.57 17.60
N LEU A 192 3.56 2.11 16.45
CA LEU A 192 3.06 0.94 15.74
C LEU A 192 4.07 -0.19 15.78
N LYS A 193 3.61 -1.38 16.16
CA LYS A 193 4.38 -2.62 16.20
C LYS A 193 3.82 -3.63 15.20
N VAL A 194 4.71 -4.28 14.45
CA VAL A 194 4.35 -5.37 13.55
C VAL A 194 4.32 -6.67 14.35
N THR A 195 3.21 -7.40 14.27
CA THR A 195 3.01 -8.71 14.87
C THR A 195 2.72 -9.75 13.79
N GLU A 196 2.65 -11.03 14.15
CA GLU A 196 2.26 -12.11 13.24
C GLU A 196 0.86 -11.88 12.65
N ASN A 197 -0.07 -11.36 13.45
CA ASN A 197 -1.46 -11.10 13.05
C ASN A 197 -1.68 -9.75 12.36
N GLY A 198 -0.64 -8.93 12.22
CA GLY A 198 -0.76 -7.61 11.57
C GLY A 198 0.05 -6.53 12.21
N VAL A 199 -0.54 -5.33 12.30
CA VAL A 199 0.06 -4.17 12.97
C VAL A 199 -0.87 -3.74 14.09
N ILE A 200 -0.30 -3.46 15.25
CA ILE A 200 -1.04 -2.96 16.40
C ILE A 200 -0.47 -1.61 16.83
N GLN A 201 -1.29 -0.80 17.44
CA GLN A 201 -0.85 0.38 18.17
C GLN A 201 -0.48 -0.04 19.61
N THR A 202 0.60 0.52 20.14
CA THR A 202 1.04 0.27 21.52
C THR A 202 1.32 1.60 22.22
N GLU A 203 1.07 1.64 23.51
CA GLU A 203 1.42 2.77 24.38
C GLU A 203 2.84 2.65 24.94
N ASN A 204 3.43 1.45 24.85
CA ASN A 204 4.79 1.22 25.34
C ASN A 204 5.83 1.84 24.38
N LYS A 205 6.24 3.07 24.70
CA LYS A 205 7.27 3.82 23.96
C LYS A 205 8.66 3.19 24.05
N ASN A 206 8.91 2.33 25.02
CA ASN A 206 10.20 1.65 25.24
C ASN A 206 10.29 0.32 24.50
N ASP A 207 9.23 -0.13 23.82
CA ASP A 207 9.27 -1.31 22.96
C ASP A 207 10.15 -1.04 21.73
N ARG A 208 11.31 -1.70 21.67
CA ARG A 208 12.28 -1.54 20.57
C ARG A 208 11.72 -1.87 19.18
N GLU A 209 10.67 -2.67 19.11
CA GLU A 209 10.00 -3.04 17.85
C GLU A 209 8.92 -2.03 17.46
N ALA A 210 8.43 -1.24 18.40
CA ALA A 210 7.45 -0.19 18.12
C ALA A 210 8.11 1.03 17.47
N LYS A 211 7.46 1.57 16.44
CA LYS A 211 7.99 2.71 15.68
C LYS A 211 7.02 3.87 15.71
N LYS A 212 7.54 5.05 16.03
CA LYS A 212 6.78 6.30 15.97
C LYS A 212 6.16 6.48 14.59
N SER A 213 4.89 6.89 14.59
CA SER A 213 4.05 7.04 13.39
C SER A 213 3.25 8.32 13.50
N ILE A 214 3.33 9.19 12.50
CA ILE A 214 2.67 10.49 12.47
C ILE A 214 1.90 10.62 11.16
N THR A 215 0.61 10.96 11.26
CA THR A 215 -0.29 11.20 10.12
C THR A 215 -1.16 12.42 10.42
N LYS A 216 -1.29 13.33 9.45
CA LYS A 216 -2.21 14.45 9.51
C LYS A 216 -3.44 14.16 8.65
N PHE A 217 -4.60 14.51 9.15
CA PHE A 217 -5.89 14.27 8.54
C PHE A 217 -6.65 15.58 8.39
N LYS A 218 -7.31 15.74 7.26
CA LYS A 218 -8.23 16.84 6.98
C LYS A 218 -9.52 16.28 6.42
N LYS A 219 -10.63 16.57 7.09
CA LYS A 219 -11.96 16.22 6.61
C LYS A 219 -12.32 17.13 5.43
N ILE A 220 -12.66 16.52 4.29
CA ILE A 220 -13.03 17.24 3.07
C ILE A 220 -14.55 17.35 2.94
N GLU A 221 -15.23 16.23 3.22
CA GLU A 221 -16.67 16.10 3.05
C GLU A 221 -17.21 15.01 3.97
N SER A 222 -18.45 15.14 4.40
CA SER A 222 -19.15 14.13 5.19
C SER A 222 -20.59 14.00 4.73
N ILE A 223 -21.12 12.78 4.80
CA ILE A 223 -22.51 12.48 4.53
C ILE A 223 -23.06 11.73 5.74
N SER A 224 -24.11 12.25 6.35
CA SER A 224 -24.92 11.54 7.35
C SER A 224 -26.37 11.55 6.90
N LEU A 225 -26.99 10.38 6.91
CA LEU A 225 -28.45 10.31 6.79
C LEU A 225 -29.00 10.63 8.16
N GLY A 226 -29.52 11.85 8.33
CA GLY A 226 -30.28 12.18 9.53
C GLY A 226 -31.46 11.20 9.66
N ILE A 227 -31.37 10.28 10.61
CA ILE A 227 -32.55 9.58 11.08
C ILE A 227 -33.34 10.68 11.76
N LYS A 228 -34.36 11.22 11.09
CA LYS A 228 -35.43 11.90 11.81
C LYS A 228 -36.03 10.81 12.69
N GLU A 229 -35.65 10.79 13.95
CA GLU A 229 -36.50 10.13 14.95
C GLU A 229 -37.89 10.72 14.79
N THR A 230 -38.77 9.94 14.22
CA THR A 230 -40.21 10.23 14.29
C THR A 230 -40.63 10.01 15.74
N ASN A 231 -40.32 10.97 16.60
CA ASN A 231 -40.94 11.14 17.90
C ASN A 231 -42.34 11.68 17.70
N SER A 232 -43.21 10.90 17.07
CA SER A 232 -44.62 11.15 17.03
C SER A 232 -45.36 9.82 16.92
N LEU A 233 -45.35 9.06 18.00
CA LEU A 233 -46.35 8.01 18.33
C LEU A 233 -46.06 7.51 19.76
N LYS A 234 -46.10 8.42 20.74
CA LYS A 234 -46.36 8.10 22.14
C LYS A 234 -47.26 9.19 22.67
N ASP A 235 -48.55 9.03 22.42
CA ASP A 235 -49.65 9.51 23.22
C ASP A 235 -50.92 9.22 22.43
N ASP A 236 -51.43 7.99 22.54
CA ASP A 236 -52.82 7.60 22.35
C ASP A 236 -52.87 6.08 22.11
N ALA A 237 -52.78 5.29 23.16
CA ALA A 237 -53.38 3.97 23.27
C ALA A 237 -53.01 3.29 24.60
N LEU A 238 -53.47 3.88 25.69
CA LEU A 238 -53.69 3.15 26.93
C LEU A 238 -55.20 3.00 27.12
N LYS A 239 -55.77 2.00 26.46
CA LYS A 239 -57.03 1.35 26.94
C LYS A 239 -57.27 0.05 26.17
N ASN A 240 -57.22 -1.04 26.94
CA ASN A 240 -57.95 -2.31 26.74
C ASN A 240 -57.59 -3.18 25.49
N GLU A 241 -56.95 -4.33 25.67
CA GLU A 241 -57.58 -5.65 25.80
C GLU A 241 -56.52 -6.81 25.82
N LYS A 242 -56.90 -7.91 26.45
CA LYS A 242 -56.11 -9.11 26.76
C LYS A 242 -55.82 -10.01 25.53
N PRO A 243 -54.83 -10.91 25.62
CA PRO A 243 -54.22 -11.61 24.47
C PRO A 243 -55.01 -12.86 24.06
N LYS A 244 -55.04 -13.14 22.76
CA LYS A 244 -55.31 -14.49 22.22
C LYS A 244 -54.14 -14.93 21.35
N SER A 245 -53.64 -16.11 21.65
CA SER A 245 -52.64 -16.90 20.95
C SER A 245 -53.06 -17.25 19.52
N THR A 246 -52.17 -17.21 18.56
CA THR A 246 -51.87 -18.27 17.59
C THR A 246 -51.02 -17.72 16.40
N GLY A 247 -50.08 -18.52 15.92
CA GLY A 247 -49.61 -18.50 14.53
C GLY A 247 -48.29 -17.80 14.26
N ALA A 248 -47.23 -18.62 14.19
CA ALA A 248 -45.95 -18.21 13.60
C ALA A 248 -46.11 -18.07 12.07
N GLU A 249 -45.98 -16.86 11.55
CA GLU A 249 -45.80 -16.65 10.11
C GLU A 249 -44.45 -15.96 9.83
N ASN A 250 -43.70 -16.64 8.96
CA ASN A 250 -42.44 -16.18 8.38
C ASN A 250 -42.63 -14.84 7.66
N ILE A 251 -42.03 -13.77 8.19
CA ILE A 251 -41.93 -12.51 7.47
C ILE A 251 -40.68 -12.56 6.62
N GLY A 252 -40.87 -12.92 5.34
CA GLY A 252 -39.87 -12.79 4.31
C GLY A 252 -39.41 -11.35 4.17
N LEU A 253 -38.11 -11.14 4.29
CA LEU A 253 -37.44 -9.87 3.97
C LEU A 253 -37.65 -9.56 2.49
N LYS A 254 -38.63 -8.73 2.17
CA LYS A 254 -38.81 -8.15 0.83
C LYS A 254 -37.64 -7.21 0.52
N ASN A 255 -37.04 -7.45 -0.64
CA ASN A 255 -36.07 -6.57 -1.29
C ASN A 255 -36.57 -5.11 -1.29
N THR A 256 -35.98 -4.26 -0.46
CA THR A 256 -36.18 -2.83 -0.56
C THR A 256 -35.40 -2.29 -1.72
N ASN A 257 -36.06 -1.79 -2.74
CA ASN A 257 -35.56 -1.25 -3.98
C ASN A 257 -34.43 -0.24 -3.76
N LEU A 258 -33.28 -0.48 -4.38
CA LEU A 258 -32.11 0.43 -4.50
C LEU A 258 -32.47 1.82 -5.06
N GLU A 259 -33.61 1.95 -5.76
CA GLU A 259 -34.12 3.21 -6.31
C GLU A 259 -34.56 4.22 -5.25
N ASN A 260 -34.99 3.76 -4.06
CA ASN A 260 -35.42 4.64 -2.98
C ASN A 260 -34.28 5.26 -2.18
N VAL A 261 -33.08 4.67 -2.22
CA VAL A 261 -31.87 5.21 -1.56
C VAL A 261 -31.39 6.47 -2.28
N ASN A 262 -31.53 6.52 -3.61
CA ASN A 262 -31.08 7.66 -4.44
C ASN A 262 -31.99 8.91 -4.30
N LYS A 263 -33.25 8.76 -3.91
CA LYS A 263 -34.18 9.89 -3.78
C LYS A 263 -34.07 10.65 -2.47
N ASN A 264 -33.55 10.03 -1.40
CA ASN A 264 -33.48 10.64 -0.07
C ASN A 264 -32.12 11.18 0.36
N LEU A 265 -31.11 11.16 -0.54
CA LEU A 265 -29.82 11.81 -0.29
C LEU A 265 -29.95 13.32 -0.54
N ASN A 266 -30.52 14.04 0.44
CA ASN A 266 -30.53 15.48 0.45
C ASN A 266 -29.12 16.01 0.76
N ILE A 267 -28.33 16.25 -0.29
CA ILE A 267 -26.99 16.85 -0.17
C ILE A 267 -27.22 18.36 -0.07
N GLY A 268 -27.04 18.91 1.13
CA GLY A 268 -27.00 20.36 1.31
C GLY A 268 -26.02 21.00 0.34
N ASN A 269 -26.32 22.21 -0.14
CA ASN A 269 -25.58 22.99 -1.11
C ASN A 269 -24.08 22.97 -0.83
N ILE A 270 -23.32 22.25 -1.66
CA ILE A 270 -21.86 22.12 -1.58
C ILE A 270 -21.29 22.98 -2.69
N SER A 271 -20.53 24.00 -2.30
CA SER A 271 -19.81 24.92 -3.18
C SER A 271 -18.86 24.17 -4.10
N ASP A 272 -18.94 24.54 -5.35
CA ASP A 272 -18.27 24.10 -6.57
C ASP A 272 -16.79 23.68 -6.44
N GLU A 273 -16.42 22.59 -7.09
CA GLU A 273 -15.14 22.00 -7.43
C GLU A 273 -14.53 20.89 -6.55
N LYS A 274 -14.79 20.80 -5.25
CA LYS A 274 -14.17 19.73 -4.39
C LYS A 274 -15.06 18.49 -4.17
N SER A 275 -16.35 18.56 -4.47
CA SER A 275 -17.37 17.61 -4.02
C SER A 275 -17.77 16.47 -4.96
N ASN A 276 -17.04 16.26 -6.07
CA ASN A 276 -17.45 15.27 -7.08
C ASN A 276 -17.06 13.81 -6.79
N ILE A 277 -16.34 13.52 -5.71
CA ILE A 277 -15.89 12.15 -5.42
C ILE A 277 -17.09 11.29 -4.98
N PHE A 278 -17.88 11.73 -4.01
CA PHE A 278 -19.06 10.98 -3.58
C PHE A 278 -20.13 10.88 -4.68
N SER A 279 -20.30 11.92 -5.50
CA SER A 279 -21.24 11.90 -6.63
C SER A 279 -20.86 10.84 -7.68
N ASN A 280 -19.57 10.66 -7.94
CA ASN A 280 -19.08 9.62 -8.86
C ASN A 280 -19.17 8.22 -8.24
N LEU A 281 -18.89 8.09 -6.94
CA LEU A 281 -18.94 6.82 -6.23
C LEU A 281 -20.38 6.31 -6.05
N LYS A 282 -21.37 7.19 -6.03
CA LYS A 282 -22.81 6.80 -5.99
C LYS A 282 -23.23 5.93 -7.20
N LYS A 283 -22.48 5.98 -8.29
CA LYS A 283 -22.71 5.13 -9.47
C LYS A 283 -22.06 3.74 -9.35
N ASP A 284 -21.18 3.54 -8.36
CA ASP A 284 -20.54 2.26 -8.10
C ASP A 284 -21.43 1.41 -7.17
N LYS A 285 -22.00 0.34 -7.71
CA LYS A 285 -22.86 -0.59 -6.96
C LYS A 285 -22.15 -1.22 -5.75
N ASN A 286 -20.86 -1.46 -5.85
CA ASN A 286 -20.07 -2.02 -4.76
C ASN A 286 -19.92 -0.99 -3.63
N PHE A 287 -19.64 0.27 -3.97
CA PHE A 287 -19.61 1.36 -3.00
C PHE A 287 -20.92 1.46 -2.23
N LEU A 288 -22.05 1.48 -2.93
CA LEU A 288 -23.36 1.58 -2.27
C LEU A 288 -23.62 0.40 -1.33
N SER A 289 -23.24 -0.83 -1.71
CA SER A 289 -23.42 -2.01 -0.85
C SER A 289 -22.49 -1.98 0.38
N ASP A 290 -21.28 -1.46 0.24
CA ASP A 290 -20.30 -1.35 1.32
C ASP A 290 -20.65 -0.25 2.32
N VAL A 291 -21.32 0.79 1.86
CA VAL A 291 -21.60 2.03 2.61
C VAL A 291 -22.98 2.03 3.27
N ASP A 292 -23.96 1.28 2.73
CA ASP A 292 -25.38 1.38 3.12
C ASP A 292 -25.61 1.20 4.65
N ILE A 293 -24.93 0.24 5.27
CA ILE A 293 -25.05 -0.03 6.73
C ILE A 293 -24.44 1.11 7.56
N ASN A 294 -23.32 1.67 7.11
CA ASN A 294 -22.57 2.69 7.84
C ASN A 294 -23.20 4.08 7.69
N LEU A 295 -23.72 4.39 6.50
CA LEU A 295 -24.48 5.61 6.25
C LEU A 295 -25.70 5.75 7.15
N ARG A 296 -26.40 4.64 7.39
CA ARG A 296 -27.61 4.62 8.22
C ARG A 296 -27.34 4.84 9.70
N LYS A 297 -26.15 4.47 10.18
CA LYS A 297 -25.82 4.54 11.62
C LYS A 297 -25.01 5.77 11.99
N ASN A 298 -23.87 5.99 11.31
CA ASN A 298 -22.84 6.92 11.78
C ASN A 298 -22.42 7.94 10.73
N GLY A 299 -22.92 7.84 9.48
CA GLY A 299 -22.40 8.61 8.36
C GLY A 299 -21.07 8.09 7.83
N ILE A 300 -20.52 8.77 6.85
CA ILE A 300 -19.21 8.54 6.26
C ILE A 300 -18.50 9.87 5.99
N SER A 301 -17.18 9.85 5.95
CA SER A 301 -16.39 11.04 5.64
C SER A 301 -15.29 10.74 4.63
N LEU A 302 -14.97 11.74 3.80
CA LEU A 302 -13.83 11.77 2.91
C LEU A 302 -12.71 12.54 3.58
N LEU A 303 -11.53 11.92 3.70
CA LEU A 303 -10.34 12.52 4.29
C LEU A 303 -9.24 12.74 3.25
N ASP A 304 -8.61 13.93 3.28
CA ASP A 304 -7.28 14.18 2.74
C ASP A 304 -6.26 13.91 3.84
N ILE A 305 -5.25 13.10 3.54
CA ILE A 305 -4.33 12.55 4.53
C ILE A 305 -2.89 12.83 4.10
N GLU A 306 -2.13 13.51 4.93
CA GLU A 306 -0.70 13.70 4.75
C GLU A 306 0.07 12.66 5.60
N LEU A 307 0.78 11.77 4.91
CA LEU A 307 1.54 10.70 5.57
C LEU A 307 2.98 11.16 5.85
N ILE A 308 3.26 11.57 7.09
CA ILE A 308 4.59 12.04 7.51
C ILE A 308 5.56 10.88 7.63
N THR A 309 5.16 9.80 8.29
CA THR A 309 5.94 8.56 8.38
C THR A 309 5.24 7.45 7.60
N GLY A 310 6.00 6.48 7.07
CA GLY A 310 5.45 5.40 6.24
C GLY A 310 5.59 4.02 6.89
N ARG A 311 4.84 3.72 7.96
CA ARG A 311 4.83 2.39 8.59
C ARG A 311 3.80 1.49 7.91
N LYS A 312 4.01 0.18 8.02
CA LYS A 312 3.07 -0.82 7.49
C LYS A 312 1.67 -0.56 8.05
N HIS A 313 0.66 -0.51 7.19
CA HIS A 313 -0.77 -0.30 7.51
C HIS A 313 -1.07 0.95 8.37
N GLN A 314 -0.18 1.94 8.43
CA GLN A 314 -0.24 3.06 9.39
C GLN A 314 -1.60 3.76 9.40
N ILE A 315 -2.06 4.27 8.26
CA ILE A 315 -3.34 4.98 8.14
C ILE A 315 -4.50 4.10 8.60
N ARG A 316 -4.50 2.85 8.17
CA ARG A 316 -5.56 1.87 8.46
C ARG A 316 -5.71 1.61 9.96
N VAL A 317 -4.58 1.35 10.64
CA VAL A 317 -4.56 1.08 12.10
C VAL A 317 -4.92 2.32 12.89
N GLN A 318 -4.35 3.48 12.54
CA GLN A 318 -4.60 4.73 13.27
C GLN A 318 -6.07 5.14 13.21
N LEU A 319 -6.70 5.09 12.03
CA LEU A 319 -8.11 5.41 11.86
C LEU A 319 -9.03 4.40 12.57
N SER A 320 -8.72 3.12 12.48
CA SER A 320 -9.48 2.08 13.18
C SER A 320 -9.44 2.26 14.70
N ASN A 321 -8.29 2.62 15.26
CA ASN A 321 -8.13 2.80 16.72
C ASN A 321 -8.92 3.99 17.29
N ILE A 322 -9.24 4.98 16.46
CA ILE A 322 -10.11 6.11 16.86
C ILE A 322 -11.58 5.90 16.49
N GLY A 323 -11.96 4.68 16.05
CA GLY A 323 -13.34 4.32 15.72
C GLY A 323 -13.79 4.72 14.32
N HIS A 324 -12.90 5.20 13.46
CA HIS A 324 -13.16 5.65 12.09
C HIS A 324 -12.48 4.76 11.04
N SER A 325 -12.81 3.46 11.04
CA SER A 325 -12.20 2.51 10.09
C SER A 325 -12.43 2.94 8.64
N ILE A 326 -11.46 2.62 7.78
CA ILE A 326 -11.60 2.86 6.33
C ILE A 326 -12.67 1.92 5.77
N ILE A 327 -13.56 2.44 4.94
CA ILE A 327 -14.56 1.63 4.24
C ILE A 327 -13.84 0.58 3.38
N GLY A 328 -14.31 -0.67 3.47
CA GLY A 328 -13.70 -1.80 2.77
C GLY A 328 -12.47 -2.38 3.45
N ASP A 329 -12.05 -1.88 4.61
CA ASP A 329 -10.94 -2.47 5.36
C ASP A 329 -11.36 -3.79 6.02
N ARG A 330 -10.92 -4.91 5.43
CA ARG A 330 -11.21 -6.26 5.93
C ARG A 330 -10.36 -6.67 7.13
N LYS A 331 -9.29 -5.95 7.38
CA LYS A 331 -8.33 -6.31 8.43
C LYS A 331 -8.52 -5.52 9.72
N TYR A 332 -8.81 -4.25 9.61
CA TYR A 332 -8.93 -3.33 10.74
C TYR A 332 -10.34 -2.73 10.85
N GLY A 333 -11.20 -2.92 9.86
CA GLY A 333 -12.60 -2.52 9.86
C GLY A 333 -13.55 -3.71 10.01
N LYS A 334 -14.84 -3.44 9.82
CA LYS A 334 -15.93 -4.44 9.88
C LYS A 334 -16.44 -4.83 8.49
N SER A 335 -15.65 -4.57 7.45
CA SER A 335 -16.07 -4.76 6.05
C SER A 335 -16.14 -6.23 5.66
N ARG A 336 -17.03 -6.53 4.68
CA ARG A 336 -17.21 -7.88 4.13
C ARG A 336 -15.99 -8.31 3.32
N LYS A 337 -15.87 -9.61 3.04
CA LYS A 337 -14.73 -10.20 2.32
C LYS A 337 -14.56 -9.66 0.89
N GLU A 338 -15.64 -9.31 0.24
CA GLU A 338 -15.69 -8.81 -1.15
C GLU A 338 -15.49 -7.29 -1.25
N SER A 339 -15.47 -6.60 -0.10
CA SER A 339 -15.36 -5.13 -0.08
C SER A 339 -14.02 -4.65 -0.62
N LYS A 340 -14.05 -3.53 -1.33
CA LYS A 340 -12.89 -2.82 -1.83
C LYS A 340 -12.39 -1.82 -0.80
N LEU A 341 -11.08 -1.75 -0.57
CA LEU A 341 -10.49 -0.76 0.33
C LEU A 341 -10.49 0.64 -0.30
N TYR A 342 -11.19 1.58 0.31
CA TYR A 342 -11.23 2.97 -0.15
C TYR A 342 -10.09 3.80 0.42
N LEU A 343 -8.85 3.43 0.04
CA LEU A 343 -7.60 4.11 0.38
C LEU A 343 -6.72 4.23 -0.87
N CYS A 344 -6.39 5.46 -1.25
CA CYS A 344 -5.62 5.76 -2.45
C CYS A 344 -4.50 6.78 -2.17
N CYS A 345 -3.27 6.45 -2.57
CA CYS A 345 -2.18 7.42 -2.65
C CYS A 345 -2.37 8.28 -3.89
N TYR A 346 -3.01 9.44 -3.77
CA TYR A 346 -3.38 10.24 -4.91
C TYR A 346 -2.34 11.29 -5.31
N SER A 347 -1.38 11.60 -4.43
CA SER A 347 -0.33 12.58 -4.72
C SER A 347 1.02 12.17 -4.15
N LEU A 348 2.06 12.36 -4.96
CA LEU A 348 3.47 12.19 -4.63
C LEU A 348 4.25 13.40 -5.09
N SER A 349 5.05 14.02 -4.22
CA SER A 349 5.93 15.11 -4.63
C SER A 349 7.33 14.98 -4.02
N PHE A 350 8.34 15.27 -4.82
CA PHE A 350 9.75 15.34 -4.44
C PHE A 350 10.49 16.24 -5.42
N ASP A 351 11.44 17.02 -4.93
CA ASP A 351 12.18 18.03 -5.71
C ASP A 351 11.22 18.92 -6.52
N LYS A 352 11.44 18.98 -7.83
CA LYS A 352 10.58 19.71 -8.80
C LYS A 352 9.38 18.91 -9.29
N TYR A 353 9.29 17.62 -8.93
CA TYR A 353 8.24 16.73 -9.40
C TYR A 353 7.05 16.75 -8.47
N ASN A 354 5.87 16.96 -9.05
CA ASN A 354 4.58 16.88 -8.35
C ASN A 354 3.61 16.05 -9.20
N PHE A 355 3.35 14.81 -8.76
CA PHE A 355 2.44 13.88 -9.41
C PHE A 355 1.13 13.83 -8.63
N LYS A 356 0.04 14.01 -9.33
CA LYS A 356 -1.31 13.96 -8.76
C LYS A 356 -2.24 13.25 -9.73
N LEU A 357 -3.12 12.39 -9.22
CA LEU A 357 -4.21 11.83 -10.00
C LEU A 357 -5.26 12.93 -10.19
N GLU A 358 -5.41 13.43 -11.41
CA GLU A 358 -6.33 14.51 -11.72
C GLU A 358 -7.78 14.02 -11.80
N ASN A 359 -7.96 12.84 -12.43
CA ASN A 359 -9.28 12.26 -12.56
C ASN A 359 -9.67 11.52 -11.28
N LYS A 360 -10.71 12.01 -10.60
CA LYS A 360 -11.24 11.42 -9.37
C LYS A 360 -11.76 9.98 -9.57
N ASN A 361 -12.10 9.60 -10.81
CA ASN A 361 -12.44 8.21 -11.16
C ASN A 361 -11.22 7.26 -11.10
N ASP A 362 -10.01 7.80 -11.04
CA ASP A 362 -8.78 7.02 -10.88
C ASP A 362 -8.45 6.71 -9.43
N TYR A 363 -9.14 7.38 -8.49
CA TYR A 363 -9.04 7.05 -7.08
C TYR A 363 -9.71 5.70 -6.82
N PHE A 364 -9.17 4.97 -5.90
CA PHE A 364 -9.75 3.70 -5.45
C PHE A 364 -9.95 2.65 -6.59
N LYS A 365 -9.11 2.61 -7.62
CA LYS A 365 -9.14 1.58 -8.67
C LYS A 365 -8.61 0.23 -8.22
#